data_4e692d53f4ea0dabd7049e1c91040e40
#
_entry.id   4e692d53f4ea0dabd7049e1c91040e40
#
_cell.length_a   1.000
_cell.length_b   1.000
_cell.length_c   1.000
_cell.angle_alpha   90.00
_cell.angle_beta   90.00
_cell.angle_gamma   90.00
#
_symmetry.space_group_name_H-M   'P 1'
#
loop_
_entity.id
_entity.type
_entity.pdbx_description
1 polymer ?
#
loop_
_entity_poly.entity_id
_entity_poly.type
_entity_poly.pdbx_seq_one_letter_code
_entity_poly.pdbx_strand_id
1 'polypeptide(L)'
;MGAKVIAMANQKGGVAKTTSTMNLGAALSRNGKKVLLVDCDPQANLTEIMGYDEPEKLKTTLSTVLLKVIREEPIGNKEGILIHAEGMDLMPASEELATTEMTYIHRNKET
;
A
#
# COMPACT_ATOMS: atom_id res chain seq x y z
N MET A 1 -19.65 -9.44 5.74
CA MET A 1 -18.57 -9.59 6.72
C MET A 1 -17.37 -8.79 6.28
N GLY A 2 -16.73 -8.12 7.22
CA GLY A 2 -15.60 -7.26 6.91
C GLY A 2 -14.31 -8.03 6.62
N ALA A 3 -13.39 -7.35 5.97
CA ALA A 3 -12.07 -7.91 5.71
C ALA A 3 -11.26 -8.00 6.99
N LYS A 4 -10.33 -8.96 7.02
CA LYS A 4 -9.34 -9.05 8.09
C LYS A 4 -8.12 -8.23 7.66
N VAL A 5 -7.59 -7.44 8.58
CA VAL A 5 -6.40 -6.62 8.33
C VAL A 5 -5.26 -7.18 9.16
N ILE A 6 -4.15 -7.47 8.48
CA ILE A 6 -2.93 -7.96 9.12
C ILE A 6 -1.82 -6.97 8.82
N ALA A 7 -1.21 -6.41 9.86
CA ALA A 7 -0.11 -5.48 9.70
C ALA A 7 1.22 -6.20 9.89
N MET A 8 2.12 -6.05 8.92
CA MET A 8 3.47 -6.58 9.01
C MET A 8 4.38 -5.44 9.38
N ALA A 9 4.77 -5.35 10.63
CA ALA A 9 5.58 -4.26 11.14
C ALA A 9 6.94 -4.76 11.61
N ASN A 10 7.99 -4.07 11.19
CA ASN A 10 9.33 -4.36 11.64
C ASN A 10 10.16 -3.08 11.51
N GLN A 11 10.81 -2.70 12.60
CA GLN A 11 11.62 -1.49 12.62
C GLN A 11 12.97 -1.65 11.92
N LYS A 12 13.40 -2.88 11.68
CA LYS A 12 14.70 -3.14 11.06
C LYS A 12 14.52 -3.95 9.78
N GLY A 13 15.14 -3.49 8.70
CA GLY A 13 15.28 -4.27 7.49
C GLY A 13 13.99 -4.45 6.70
N GLY A 14 13.77 -3.60 5.73
CA GLY A 14 12.61 -3.65 4.87
C GLY A 14 12.48 -4.94 4.08
N VAL A 15 13.59 -5.59 3.74
CA VAL A 15 13.58 -6.76 2.86
C VAL A 15 12.88 -7.96 3.48
N ALA A 16 13.21 -8.28 4.73
CA ALA A 16 12.58 -9.42 5.41
C ALA A 16 11.08 -9.21 5.60
N LYS A 17 10.67 -8.00 5.97
CA LYS A 17 9.28 -7.65 6.12
C LYS A 17 8.53 -7.77 4.79
N THR A 18 9.11 -7.27 3.73
CA THR A 18 8.54 -7.31 2.40
C THR A 18 8.34 -8.74 1.91
N THR A 19 9.37 -9.57 2.07
CA THR A 19 9.32 -10.97 1.67
C THR A 19 8.24 -11.73 2.46
N SER A 20 8.17 -11.49 3.76
CA SER A 20 7.15 -12.13 4.61
C SER A 20 5.75 -11.72 4.19
N THR A 21 5.55 -10.45 3.86
CA THR A 21 4.25 -9.96 3.42
C THR A 21 3.83 -10.62 2.10
N MET A 22 4.73 -10.71 1.15
CA MET A 22 4.44 -11.37 -0.12
C MET A 22 4.12 -12.85 0.07
N ASN A 23 4.90 -13.54 0.88
CA ASN A 23 4.70 -14.98 1.10
C ASN A 23 3.38 -15.25 1.80
N LEU A 24 3.02 -14.43 2.78
CA LEU A 24 1.73 -14.56 3.46
C LEU A 24 0.58 -14.33 2.48
N GLY A 25 0.69 -13.26 1.68
CA GLY A 25 -0.32 -12.95 0.68
C GLY A 25 -0.50 -14.07 -0.33
N ALA A 26 0.60 -14.63 -0.82
CA ALA A 26 0.56 -15.72 -1.77
C ALA A 26 -0.09 -16.98 -1.17
N ALA A 27 0.24 -17.29 0.07
CA ALA A 27 -0.34 -18.45 0.76
C ALA A 27 -1.85 -18.27 0.94
N LEU A 28 -2.29 -17.09 1.35
CA LEU A 28 -3.72 -16.80 1.51
C LEU A 28 -4.46 -16.85 0.17
N SER A 29 -3.85 -16.33 -0.88
CA SER A 29 -4.43 -16.35 -2.21
C SER A 29 -4.60 -17.78 -2.72
N ARG A 30 -3.59 -18.63 -2.48
CA ARG A 30 -3.67 -20.04 -2.87
C ARG A 30 -4.77 -20.79 -2.12
N ASN A 31 -5.14 -20.32 -0.95
CA ASN A 31 -6.25 -20.88 -0.17
C ASN A 31 -7.61 -20.27 -0.55
N GLY A 32 -7.68 -19.59 -1.66
CA GLY A 32 -8.94 -19.05 -2.18
C GLY A 32 -9.35 -17.72 -1.57
N LYS A 33 -8.48 -17.07 -0.82
CA LYS A 33 -8.80 -15.77 -0.23
C LYS A 33 -8.51 -14.65 -1.21
N LYS A 34 -9.32 -13.62 -1.16
CA LYS A 34 -9.03 -12.38 -1.89
C LYS A 34 -8.07 -11.55 -1.05
N VAL A 35 -6.94 -11.19 -1.62
CA VAL A 35 -5.86 -10.53 -0.88
C VAL A 35 -5.56 -9.17 -1.50
N LEU A 36 -5.50 -8.16 -0.65
CA LEU A 36 -4.99 -6.85 -1.01
C LEU A 36 -3.75 -6.59 -0.18
N LEU A 37 -2.62 -6.39 -0.84
CA LEU A 37 -1.39 -5.97 -0.19
C LEU A 37 -1.33 -4.45 -0.26
N VAL A 38 -1.06 -3.82 0.87
CA VAL A 38 -0.92 -2.37 0.94
C VAL A 38 0.50 -2.05 1.35
N ASP A 39 1.22 -1.35 0.48
CA ASP A 39 2.60 -0.95 0.75
C ASP A 39 2.58 0.40 1.46
N CYS A 40 2.94 0.40 2.74
CA CYS A 40 2.93 1.61 3.56
C CYS A 40 4.34 2.20 3.75
N ASP A 41 5.31 1.73 2.98
CA ASP A 41 6.70 2.16 3.10
C ASP A 41 7.04 3.14 1.97
N PRO A 42 7.47 4.38 2.28
CA PRO A 42 7.89 5.32 1.24
C PRO A 42 9.02 4.79 0.35
N GLN A 43 9.81 3.84 0.84
CA GLN A 43 10.85 3.20 0.02
C GLN A 43 10.27 2.26 -1.04
N ALA A 44 8.99 1.92 -0.92
CA ALA A 44 8.27 1.13 -1.92
C ALA A 44 8.90 -0.24 -2.22
N ASN A 45 9.49 -0.88 -1.21
CA ASN A 45 10.15 -2.17 -1.41
C ASN A 45 9.17 -3.25 -1.88
N LEU A 46 7.99 -3.33 -1.30
CA LEU A 46 6.98 -4.29 -1.72
C LEU A 46 6.52 -4.00 -3.15
N THR A 47 6.30 -2.73 -3.45
CA THR A 47 5.88 -2.29 -4.78
C THR A 47 6.90 -2.71 -5.83
N GLU A 48 8.19 -2.50 -5.57
CA GLU A 48 9.25 -2.90 -6.49
C GLU A 48 9.33 -4.40 -6.68
N ILE A 49 9.28 -5.17 -5.59
CA ILE A 49 9.35 -6.62 -5.65
C ILE A 49 8.16 -7.21 -6.42
N MET A 50 7.01 -6.57 -6.34
CA MET A 50 5.83 -7.00 -7.08
C MET A 50 5.91 -6.66 -8.58
N GLY A 51 7.00 -6.08 -9.04
CA GLY A 51 7.24 -5.84 -10.45
C GLY A 51 7.15 -4.39 -10.91
N TYR A 52 6.92 -3.46 -10.00
CA TYR A 52 6.78 -2.04 -10.35
C TYR A 52 8.07 -1.32 -9.99
N ASP A 53 9.07 -1.42 -10.88
CA ASP A 53 10.43 -0.95 -10.65
C ASP A 53 10.56 0.55 -10.55
N GLU A 54 9.60 1.29 -11.06
CA GLU A 54 9.62 2.75 -11.05
C GLU A 54 8.34 3.28 -10.39
N PRO A 55 8.24 3.16 -9.05
CA PRO A 55 7.01 3.56 -8.35
C PRO A 55 6.62 5.02 -8.57
N GLU A 56 7.60 5.88 -8.78
CA GLU A 56 7.36 7.31 -9.03
C GLU A 56 6.57 7.57 -10.31
N LYS A 57 6.52 6.60 -11.22
CA LYS A 57 5.75 6.72 -12.45
C LYS A 57 4.32 6.24 -12.33
N LEU A 58 3.96 5.65 -11.19
CA LEU A 58 2.59 5.21 -10.98
C LEU A 58 1.68 6.41 -10.76
N LYS A 59 0.58 6.46 -11.48
CA LYS A 59 -0.35 7.60 -11.40
C LYS A 59 -1.10 7.65 -10.09
N THR A 60 -1.44 6.50 -9.55
CA THR A 60 -2.24 6.42 -8.33
C THR A 60 -1.58 5.45 -7.37
N THR A 61 -1.30 5.92 -6.16
CA THR A 61 -0.65 5.14 -5.11
C THR A 61 -1.44 5.29 -3.81
N LEU A 62 -0.97 4.65 -2.75
CA LEU A 62 -1.54 4.87 -1.42
C LEU A 62 -1.55 6.36 -1.06
N SER A 63 -0.49 7.08 -1.43
CA SER A 63 -0.39 8.52 -1.21
C SER A 63 -1.57 9.27 -1.84
N THR A 64 -1.93 8.93 -3.08
CA THR A 64 -3.07 9.54 -3.76
C THR A 64 -4.36 9.34 -2.99
N VAL A 65 -4.59 8.10 -2.54
CA VAL A 65 -5.82 7.75 -1.81
C VAL A 65 -5.86 8.47 -0.45
N LEU A 66 -4.72 8.48 0.26
CA LEU A 66 -4.65 9.15 1.56
C LEU A 66 -4.88 10.65 1.45
N LEU A 67 -4.36 11.29 0.42
CA LEU A 67 -4.60 12.71 0.20
C LEU A 67 -6.08 12.99 -0.04
N LYS A 68 -6.75 12.12 -0.77
CA LYS A 68 -8.20 12.26 -0.95
C LYS A 68 -8.95 12.13 0.36
N VAL A 69 -8.55 11.20 1.22
CA VAL A 69 -9.14 11.04 2.54
C VAL A 69 -8.94 12.31 3.36
N ILE A 70 -7.73 12.86 3.37
CA ILE A 70 -7.41 14.07 4.11
C ILE A 70 -8.24 15.27 3.63
N ARG A 71 -8.45 15.37 2.33
CA ARG A 71 -9.20 16.47 1.72
C ARG A 71 -10.70 16.24 1.68
N GLU A 72 -11.15 15.09 2.19
CA GLU A 72 -12.56 14.70 2.16
C GLU A 72 -13.12 14.63 0.75
N GLU A 73 -12.27 14.21 -0.20
CA GLU A 73 -12.68 14.01 -1.58
C GLU A 73 -13.16 12.58 -1.79
N PRO A 74 -14.08 12.34 -2.72
CA PRO A 74 -14.55 10.98 -2.98
C PRO A 74 -13.46 10.11 -3.58
N ILE A 75 -13.46 8.83 -3.18
CA ILE A 75 -12.53 7.84 -3.69
C ILE A 75 -13.29 6.89 -4.58
N GLY A 76 -12.78 6.71 -5.81
CA GLY A 76 -13.41 5.79 -6.75
C GLY A 76 -13.24 4.34 -6.32
N ASN A 77 -14.14 3.49 -6.81
CA ASN A 77 -14.07 2.08 -6.55
C ASN A 77 -12.78 1.52 -7.15
N LYS A 78 -11.98 0.83 -6.34
CA LYS A 78 -10.66 0.29 -6.72
C LYS A 78 -9.62 1.34 -7.11
N GLU A 79 -9.85 2.59 -6.77
CA GLU A 79 -8.86 3.63 -7.02
C GLU A 79 -7.59 3.34 -6.22
N GLY A 80 -6.44 3.38 -6.89
CA GLY A 80 -5.15 3.10 -6.27
C GLY A 80 -4.81 1.63 -6.17
N ILE A 81 -5.66 0.74 -6.67
CA ILE A 81 -5.42 -0.70 -6.60
C ILE A 81 -4.94 -1.22 -7.94
N LEU A 82 -3.78 -1.88 -7.94
CA LEU A 82 -3.24 -2.57 -9.10
C LEU A 82 -3.59 -4.04 -9.01
N ILE A 83 -4.19 -4.57 -10.07
CA ILE A 83 -4.56 -5.99 -10.12
C ILE A 83 -3.35 -6.80 -10.56
N HIS A 84 -2.93 -7.73 -9.72
CA HIS A 84 -1.77 -8.56 -10.00
C HIS A 84 -2.19 -9.94 -10.47
N ALA A 85 -1.36 -10.54 -11.35
CA ALA A 85 -1.70 -11.79 -12.04
C ALA A 85 -1.87 -13.00 -11.13
N GLU A 86 -1.34 -12.98 -9.93
CA GLU A 86 -1.37 -14.13 -9.02
C GLU A 86 -2.52 -14.09 -8.01
N GLY A 87 -3.55 -13.32 -8.30
CA GLY A 87 -4.72 -13.25 -7.41
C GLY A 87 -4.53 -12.38 -6.19
N MET A 88 -3.46 -11.63 -6.17
CA MET A 88 -3.22 -10.62 -5.14
C MET A 88 -3.28 -9.25 -5.79
N ASP A 89 -4.01 -8.34 -5.16
CA ASP A 89 -4.01 -6.96 -5.62
C ASP A 89 -3.03 -6.16 -4.78
N LEU A 90 -2.57 -5.04 -5.30
CA LEU A 90 -1.58 -4.20 -4.62
C LEU A 90 -2.04 -2.75 -4.62
N MET A 91 -1.97 -2.12 -3.45
CA MET A 91 -2.02 -0.67 -3.35
C MET A 91 -0.58 -0.21 -3.17
N PRO A 92 0.03 0.38 -4.22
CA PRO A 92 1.47 0.66 -4.21
C PRO A 92 1.82 1.91 -3.43
N ALA A 93 3.08 2.01 -3.03
CA ALA A 93 3.65 3.20 -2.42
C ALA A 93 4.61 3.90 -3.37
N SER A 94 4.93 5.13 -3.05
CA SER A 94 5.99 5.90 -3.70
C SER A 94 6.60 6.83 -2.66
N GLU A 95 7.66 7.55 -3.04
CA GLU A 95 8.30 8.51 -2.15
C GLU A 95 7.36 9.59 -1.64
N GLU A 96 6.31 9.88 -2.39
CA GLU A 96 5.31 10.86 -2.00
C GLU A 96 4.62 10.52 -0.68
N LEU A 97 4.67 9.25 -0.28
CA LEU A 97 4.03 8.82 0.97
C LEU A 97 4.61 9.52 2.18
N ALA A 98 5.92 9.79 2.20
CA ALA A 98 6.54 10.53 3.29
C ALA A 98 5.96 11.94 3.41
N THR A 99 5.78 12.62 2.27
CA THR A 99 5.18 13.95 2.23
C THR A 99 3.72 13.91 2.67
N THR A 100 3.00 12.87 2.28
CA THR A 100 1.60 12.69 2.65
C THR A 100 1.44 12.53 4.16
N GLU A 101 2.33 11.76 4.79
CA GLU A 101 2.31 11.61 6.24
C GLU A 101 2.53 12.95 6.94
N MET A 102 3.48 13.75 6.46
CA MET A 102 3.73 15.07 7.01
C MET A 102 2.51 15.98 6.83
N THR A 103 1.86 15.92 5.71
CA THR A 103 0.64 16.69 5.44
C THR A 103 -0.46 16.34 6.44
N TYR A 104 -0.63 15.06 6.70
CA TYR A 104 -1.63 14.58 7.66
C TYR A 104 -1.33 15.08 9.09
N ILE A 105 -0.08 14.95 9.50
CA ILE A 105 0.34 15.41 10.84
C ILE A 105 0.12 16.91 10.98
N HIS A 106 0.48 17.68 9.97
CA HIS A 106 0.35 19.12 9.97
C HIS A 106 -1.11 19.56 10.11
N ARG A 107 -1.98 18.94 9.32
CA ARG A 107 -3.40 19.25 9.34
C ARG A 107 -4.03 18.94 10.69
N ASN A 108 -3.66 17.83 11.30
CA ASN A 108 -4.21 17.45 12.61
C ASN A 108 -3.73 18.35 13.74
N LYS A 109 -2.54 18.95 13.62
CA LYS A 109 -2.05 19.88 14.60
C LYS A 109 -2.75 21.23 14.57
N GLU A 110 -3.32 21.58 13.42
CA GLU A 110 -4.04 22.84 13.25
C GLU A 110 -5.48 22.78 13.75
N THR A 111 -5.97 21.60 14.00
CA THR A 111 -7.29 21.41 14.55
C THR A 111 -7.24 21.16 16.04
#